data_3ce102811efe02d2ee63d3011c30e840
#
_entry.id   3ce102811efe02d2ee63d3011c30e840
#
_cell.length_a   1.000
_cell.length_b   1.000
_cell.length_c   1.000
_cell.angle_alpha   90.00
_cell.angle_beta   90.00
_cell.angle_gamma   90.00
#
_symmetry.space_group_name_H-M   'P 1'
#
loop_
_entity.id
_entity.type
_entity.pdbx_description
1 polymer ?
#
loop_
_entity_poly.entity_id
_entity_poly.type
_entity_poly.pdbx_seq_one_letter_code
_entity_poly.pdbx_strand_id
1 'polypeptide(L)'
;YASRGLGDVYKRQVGGMVGTIIPAGLLMVLAVIYLASGGQSQMNFDGNFFPDFSNFDNLVLASSIFLFYAGMEMGGIHVKDMENPAKNYPKAVFIGAAITVIIFVLGTFALGIIIPEKDINLTQSLLVGFDNYFKYVHASWLSPIIAVALAFGVLAGVLTWVAGPSKGIFAVGKAGYLPPFFQKTNANGVQKNILLIQGLAVTLLSLLFVVMPSVQSFYQILSQLTVLLYLIMYLLMFSGAIYLRYNMKKAPRPFRIGSKGNGLMWLIGGLGFCGSLLAFVLSFIPFSYT
;
A
#
# COMPACT_ATOMS: atom_id res chain seq x y z
N TYR A 1 -2.15 -30.94 -3.22
CA TYR A 1 -1.43 -29.67 -2.92
C TYR A 1 -2.09 -28.46 -3.59
N ALA A 2 -2.55 -28.58 -4.84
CA ALA A 2 -3.19 -27.48 -5.59
C ALA A 2 -4.51 -27.00 -4.95
N SER A 3 -5.34 -27.88 -4.42
CA SER A 3 -6.63 -27.54 -3.82
C SER A 3 -6.54 -26.77 -2.50
N ARG A 4 -5.49 -27.00 -1.69
CA ARG A 4 -5.26 -26.23 -0.45
C ARG A 4 -4.76 -24.82 -0.74
N GLY A 5 -3.92 -24.64 -1.76
CA GLY A 5 -3.45 -23.32 -2.18
C GLY A 5 -4.55 -22.42 -2.72
N LEU A 6 -5.51 -22.97 -3.49
CA LEU A 6 -6.66 -22.24 -4.02
C LEU A 6 -7.58 -21.73 -2.90
N GLY A 7 -7.81 -22.53 -1.85
CA GLY A 7 -8.64 -22.12 -0.70
C GLY A 7 -8.05 -20.93 0.06
N ASP A 8 -6.73 -20.89 0.23
CA ASP A 8 -6.05 -19.79 0.93
C ASP A 8 -6.00 -18.49 0.10
N VAL A 9 -5.83 -18.61 -1.22
CA VAL A 9 -5.92 -17.47 -2.15
C VAL A 9 -7.34 -16.89 -2.14
N TYR A 10 -8.35 -17.74 -2.21
CA TYR A 10 -9.76 -17.33 -2.19
C TYR A 10 -10.12 -16.60 -0.88
N LYS A 11 -9.70 -17.12 0.28
CA LYS A 11 -9.95 -16.48 1.58
C LYS A 11 -9.30 -15.09 1.68
N ARG A 12 -8.09 -14.92 1.14
CA ARG A 12 -7.40 -13.61 1.11
C ARG A 12 -8.10 -12.62 0.17
N GLN A 13 -8.56 -13.09 -1.00
CA GLN A 13 -9.32 -12.27 -1.93
C GLN A 13 -10.64 -11.80 -1.32
N VAL A 14 -11.38 -12.68 -0.68
CA VAL A 14 -12.63 -12.33 0.02
C VAL A 14 -12.36 -11.33 1.14
N GLY A 15 -11.33 -11.55 1.97
CA GLY A 15 -10.94 -10.61 3.03
C GLY A 15 -10.59 -9.22 2.50
N GLY A 16 -9.82 -9.13 1.40
CA GLY A 16 -9.49 -7.87 0.75
C GLY A 16 -10.70 -7.18 0.12
N MET A 17 -11.60 -7.94 -0.52
CA MET A 17 -12.83 -7.37 -1.07
C MET A 17 -13.76 -6.85 0.02
N VAL A 18 -14.05 -7.67 1.01
CA VAL A 18 -15.00 -7.33 2.10
C VAL A 18 -14.46 -6.24 3.00
N GLY A 19 -13.17 -6.26 3.29
CA GLY A 19 -12.56 -5.32 4.24
C GLY A 19 -11.95 -4.06 3.62
N THR A 20 -11.83 -3.97 2.28
CA THR A 20 -11.23 -2.80 1.63
C THR A 20 -12.09 -2.26 0.49
N ILE A 21 -12.38 -3.06 -0.54
CA ILE A 21 -13.05 -2.56 -1.75
C ILE A 21 -14.51 -2.19 -1.46
N ILE A 22 -15.24 -3.07 -0.75
CA ILE A 22 -16.65 -2.83 -0.41
C ILE A 22 -16.80 -1.63 0.54
N PRO A 23 -16.05 -1.53 1.66
CA PRO A 23 -16.11 -0.35 2.51
C PRO A 23 -15.73 0.94 1.78
N ALA A 24 -14.66 0.93 0.95
CA ALA A 24 -14.27 2.11 0.19
C ALA A 24 -15.37 2.55 -0.79
N GLY A 25 -15.98 1.61 -1.52
CA GLY A 25 -17.10 1.89 -2.40
C GLY A 25 -18.33 2.43 -1.64
N LEU A 26 -18.64 1.83 -0.50
CA LEU A 26 -19.73 2.29 0.37
C LEU A 26 -19.49 3.72 0.87
N LEU A 27 -18.27 4.03 1.31
CA LEU A 27 -17.90 5.38 1.77
C LEU A 27 -18.14 6.42 0.67
N MET A 28 -17.71 6.11 -0.57
CA MET A 28 -17.91 7.00 -1.73
C MET A 28 -19.41 7.20 -2.05
N VAL A 29 -20.19 6.12 -1.99
CA VAL A 29 -21.66 6.19 -2.22
C VAL A 29 -22.32 7.03 -1.13
N LEU A 30 -21.94 6.85 0.13
CA LEU A 30 -22.48 7.63 1.26
C LEU A 30 -22.14 9.12 1.10
N ALA A 31 -20.93 9.46 0.64
CA ALA A 31 -20.55 10.84 0.35
C ALA A 31 -21.44 11.47 -0.75
N VAL A 32 -21.72 10.72 -1.81
CA VAL A 32 -22.63 11.18 -2.88
C VAL A 32 -24.05 11.36 -2.35
N ILE A 33 -24.56 10.42 -1.57
CA ILE A 33 -25.93 10.54 -0.95
C ILE A 33 -25.97 11.75 -0.04
N TYR A 34 -24.95 11.97 0.79
CA TYR A 34 -24.85 13.11 1.71
C TYR A 34 -24.95 14.44 0.96
N LEU A 35 -24.14 14.63 -0.10
CA LEU A 35 -24.15 15.85 -0.90
C LEU A 35 -25.47 16.02 -1.67
N ALA A 36 -25.99 14.95 -2.27
CA ALA A 36 -27.26 14.98 -3.02
C ALA A 36 -28.46 15.31 -2.12
N SER A 37 -28.38 14.98 -0.83
CA SER A 37 -29.42 15.29 0.16
C SER A 37 -29.25 16.68 0.81
N GLY A 38 -28.35 17.53 0.28
CA GLY A 38 -28.14 18.90 0.77
C GLY A 38 -27.15 19.00 1.95
N GLY A 39 -26.39 17.95 2.23
CA GLY A 39 -25.30 18.00 3.21
C GLY A 39 -24.21 18.99 2.81
N GLN A 40 -23.72 19.77 3.77
CA GLN A 40 -22.65 20.73 3.52
C GLN A 40 -21.28 20.08 3.63
N SER A 41 -20.43 20.26 2.62
CA SER A 41 -19.05 19.80 2.66
C SER A 41 -18.26 20.56 3.70
N GLN A 42 -17.45 19.81 4.49
CA GLN A 42 -16.46 20.40 5.40
C GLN A 42 -15.21 20.88 4.67
N MET A 43 -15.01 20.43 3.42
CA MET A 43 -13.91 20.89 2.59
C MET A 43 -14.22 22.28 2.04
N ASN A 44 -13.27 23.18 2.18
CA ASN A 44 -13.33 24.48 1.51
C ASN A 44 -12.73 24.36 0.11
N PHE A 45 -13.56 24.56 -0.92
CA PHE A 45 -13.14 24.56 -2.33
C PHE A 45 -12.80 25.95 -2.86
N ASP A 46 -12.95 27.02 -2.05
CA ASP A 46 -12.69 28.40 -2.45
C ASP A 46 -11.19 28.76 -2.48
N GLY A 47 -10.33 27.86 -2.07
CA GLY A 47 -8.88 28.00 -2.04
C GLY A 47 -8.17 27.41 -3.26
N ASN A 48 -6.85 27.49 -3.27
CA ASN A 48 -6.01 26.84 -4.26
C ASN A 48 -6.17 25.32 -4.16
N PHE A 49 -6.69 24.68 -5.21
CA PHE A 49 -6.83 23.22 -5.29
C PHE A 49 -5.47 22.50 -5.25
N PHE A 50 -4.42 23.16 -5.66
CA PHE A 50 -3.07 22.64 -5.59
C PHE A 50 -2.39 23.10 -4.30
N PRO A 51 -1.70 22.18 -3.60
CA PRO A 51 -0.90 22.55 -2.43
C PRO A 51 0.16 23.59 -2.82
N ASP A 52 0.42 24.51 -1.91
CA ASP A 52 1.53 25.45 -2.09
C ASP A 52 2.85 24.69 -1.93
N PHE A 53 3.48 24.38 -3.06
CA PHE A 53 4.77 23.68 -3.11
C PHE A 53 5.96 24.56 -2.70
N SER A 54 5.77 25.85 -2.45
CA SER A 54 6.79 26.69 -1.83
C SER A 54 6.93 26.41 -0.33
N ASN A 55 5.89 25.83 0.28
CA ASN A 55 5.93 25.38 1.66
C ASN A 55 6.54 23.97 1.75
N PHE A 56 7.64 23.84 2.49
CA PHE A 56 8.34 22.57 2.69
C PHE A 56 7.48 21.50 3.35
N ASP A 57 6.58 21.85 4.26
CA ASP A 57 5.70 20.88 4.93
C ASP A 57 4.78 20.17 3.93
N ASN A 58 4.30 20.89 2.92
CA ASN A 58 3.48 20.30 1.85
C ASN A 58 4.30 19.32 0.98
N LEU A 59 5.59 19.60 0.75
CA LEU A 59 6.48 18.70 0.03
C LEU A 59 6.75 17.41 0.81
N VAL A 60 6.92 17.52 2.13
CA VAL A 60 7.12 16.35 3.01
C VAL A 60 5.85 15.51 3.06
N LEU A 61 4.67 16.14 3.16
CA LEU A 61 3.38 15.44 3.05
C LEU A 61 3.24 14.73 1.71
N ALA A 62 3.60 15.39 0.60
CA ALA A 62 3.58 14.80 -0.73
C ALA A 62 4.49 13.55 -0.82
N SER A 63 5.64 13.54 -0.12
CA SER A 63 6.52 12.37 -0.10
C SER A 63 5.87 11.14 0.54
N SER A 64 5.05 11.32 1.58
CA SER A 64 4.36 10.22 2.25
C SER A 64 3.27 9.56 1.38
N ILE A 65 2.75 10.26 0.36
CA ILE A 65 1.80 9.71 -0.61
C ILE A 65 2.40 8.54 -1.39
N PHE A 66 3.72 8.48 -1.58
CA PHE A 66 4.37 7.35 -2.24
C PHE A 66 4.10 6.02 -1.55
N LEU A 67 3.91 6.01 -0.22
CA LEU A 67 3.57 4.79 0.52
C LEU A 67 2.22 4.22 0.10
N PHE A 68 1.25 5.06 -0.26
CA PHE A 68 -0.09 4.59 -0.65
C PHE A 68 -0.08 3.79 -1.95
N TYR A 69 0.92 4.00 -2.79
CA TYR A 69 1.10 3.28 -4.06
C TYR A 69 2.16 2.19 -3.98
N ALA A 70 2.83 2.03 -2.84
CA ALA A 70 3.79 0.97 -2.60
C ALA A 70 3.10 -0.39 -2.48
N GLY A 71 3.78 -1.45 -2.92
CA GLY A 71 3.31 -2.83 -2.75
C GLY A 71 2.72 -3.48 -4.00
N MET A 72 2.59 -2.77 -5.11
CA MET A 72 2.10 -3.37 -6.38
C MET A 72 3.06 -4.43 -6.92
N GLU A 73 4.36 -4.28 -6.65
CA GLU A 73 5.42 -5.24 -7.00
C GLU A 73 5.27 -6.56 -6.24
N MET A 74 4.58 -6.57 -5.10
CA MET A 74 4.34 -7.79 -4.32
C MET A 74 3.54 -8.85 -5.09
N GLY A 75 2.75 -8.42 -6.08
CA GLY A 75 2.12 -9.32 -7.03
C GLY A 75 3.13 -10.14 -7.87
N GLY A 76 4.35 -9.64 -8.03
CA GLY A 76 5.43 -10.30 -8.77
C GLY A 76 5.85 -11.66 -8.21
N ILE A 77 5.67 -11.87 -6.90
CA ILE A 77 5.97 -13.14 -6.23
C ILE A 77 5.09 -14.29 -6.74
N HIS A 78 3.89 -13.95 -7.22
CA HIS A 78 2.90 -14.91 -7.72
C HIS A 78 2.86 -15.04 -9.25
N VAL A 79 3.76 -14.38 -9.97
CA VAL A 79 3.80 -14.39 -11.44
C VAL A 79 3.89 -15.81 -12.01
N LYS A 80 4.64 -16.71 -11.33
CA LYS A 80 4.81 -18.10 -11.78
C LYS A 80 3.53 -18.94 -11.63
N ASP A 81 2.62 -18.53 -10.77
CA ASP A 81 1.35 -19.23 -10.51
C ASP A 81 0.22 -18.71 -11.42
N MET A 82 0.51 -17.73 -12.29
CA MET A 82 -0.46 -17.05 -13.14
C MET A 82 -0.47 -17.65 -14.55
N GLU A 83 -1.66 -17.83 -15.12
CA GLU A 83 -1.81 -18.16 -16.54
C GLU A 83 -1.38 -17.01 -17.43
N ASN A 84 -0.60 -17.29 -18.48
CA ASN A 84 -0.08 -16.29 -19.42
C ASN A 84 0.50 -15.04 -18.74
N PRO A 85 1.52 -15.19 -17.87
CA PRO A 85 1.99 -14.10 -17.02
C PRO A 85 2.48 -12.89 -17.82
N ALA A 86 3.03 -13.11 -19.02
CA ALA A 86 3.48 -12.02 -19.89
C ALA A 86 2.38 -11.03 -20.28
N LYS A 87 1.14 -11.48 -20.38
CA LYS A 87 -0.03 -10.66 -20.74
C LYS A 87 -0.84 -10.26 -19.52
N ASN A 88 -1.09 -11.21 -18.62
CA ASN A 88 -2.03 -11.00 -17.51
C ASN A 88 -1.43 -10.23 -16.34
N TYR A 89 -0.13 -10.41 -16.05
CA TYR A 89 0.50 -9.69 -14.96
C TYR A 89 0.57 -8.17 -15.18
N PRO A 90 1.06 -7.65 -16.32
CA PRO A 90 1.01 -6.22 -16.59
C PRO A 90 -0.40 -5.64 -16.53
N LYS A 91 -1.37 -6.34 -17.11
CA LYS A 91 -2.78 -5.93 -17.08
C LYS A 91 -3.31 -5.84 -15.65
N ALA A 92 -3.02 -6.85 -14.82
CA ALA A 92 -3.43 -6.85 -13.41
C ALA A 92 -2.80 -5.69 -12.62
N VAL A 93 -1.51 -5.38 -12.86
CA VAL A 93 -0.83 -4.23 -12.22
C VAL A 93 -1.46 -2.92 -12.62
N PHE A 94 -1.76 -2.68 -13.91
CA PHE A 94 -2.40 -1.45 -14.36
C PHE A 94 -3.82 -1.28 -13.81
N ILE A 95 -4.62 -2.36 -13.79
CA ILE A 95 -5.96 -2.32 -13.20
C ILE A 95 -5.87 -2.08 -11.69
N GLY A 96 -4.96 -2.77 -11.00
CA GLY A 96 -4.71 -2.56 -9.57
C GLY A 96 -4.31 -1.12 -9.26
N ALA A 97 -3.39 -0.55 -10.05
CA ALA A 97 -2.98 0.85 -9.93
C ALA A 97 -4.16 1.81 -10.08
N ALA A 98 -4.99 1.63 -11.12
CA ALA A 98 -6.16 2.46 -11.36
C ALA A 98 -7.17 2.37 -10.19
N ILE A 99 -7.47 1.17 -9.71
CA ILE A 99 -8.36 0.96 -8.55
C ILE A 99 -7.78 1.64 -7.30
N THR A 100 -6.48 1.50 -7.06
CA THR A 100 -5.80 2.13 -5.93
C THR A 100 -5.92 3.65 -5.97
N VAL A 101 -5.64 4.27 -7.14
CA VAL A 101 -5.81 5.73 -7.33
C VAL A 101 -7.25 6.15 -7.04
N ILE A 102 -8.24 5.45 -7.60
CA ILE A 102 -9.66 5.75 -7.39
C ILE A 102 -10.01 5.67 -5.89
N ILE A 103 -9.62 4.60 -5.21
CA ILE A 103 -9.92 4.42 -3.79
C ILE A 103 -9.27 5.51 -2.94
N PHE A 104 -7.99 5.82 -3.16
CA PHE A 104 -7.32 6.83 -2.34
C PHE A 104 -7.84 8.23 -2.63
N VAL A 105 -7.98 8.62 -3.87
CA VAL A 105 -8.45 9.97 -4.22
C VAL A 105 -9.89 10.17 -3.77
N LEU A 106 -10.82 9.32 -4.23
CA LEU A 106 -12.23 9.50 -3.91
C LEU A 106 -12.54 9.17 -2.45
N GLY A 107 -11.82 8.22 -1.84
CA GLY A 107 -11.95 7.93 -0.41
C GLY A 107 -11.50 9.09 0.47
N THR A 108 -10.40 9.76 0.12
CA THR A 108 -9.94 10.96 0.83
C THR A 108 -10.95 12.10 0.69
N PHE A 109 -11.47 12.35 -0.51
CA PHE A 109 -12.53 13.33 -0.72
C PHE A 109 -13.78 12.99 0.12
N ALA A 110 -14.20 11.73 0.12
CA ALA A 110 -15.36 11.30 0.91
C ALA A 110 -15.16 11.56 2.42
N LEU A 111 -13.96 11.35 2.96
CA LEU A 111 -13.66 11.68 4.36
C LEU A 111 -13.65 13.18 4.61
N GLY A 112 -13.00 13.97 3.73
CA GLY A 112 -12.92 15.42 3.86
C GLY A 112 -14.28 16.12 3.73
N ILE A 113 -15.24 15.54 3.00
CA ILE A 113 -16.61 16.05 2.92
C ILE A 113 -17.30 16.04 4.28
N ILE A 114 -17.09 15.01 5.11
CA ILE A 114 -17.87 14.78 6.33
C ILE A 114 -17.09 15.10 7.62
N ILE A 115 -15.74 15.11 7.58
CA ILE A 115 -14.90 15.34 8.76
C ILE A 115 -14.23 16.71 8.64
N PRO A 116 -14.42 17.63 9.61
CA PRO A 116 -13.69 18.87 9.68
C PRO A 116 -12.17 18.63 9.77
N GLU A 117 -11.37 19.48 9.15
CA GLU A 117 -9.90 19.36 9.11
C GLU A 117 -9.26 19.16 10.50
N LYS A 118 -9.71 19.93 11.47
CA LYS A 118 -9.23 19.88 12.87
C LYS A 118 -9.47 18.55 13.58
N ASP A 119 -10.44 17.76 13.10
CA ASP A 119 -10.86 16.49 13.71
C ASP A 119 -10.28 15.27 12.96
N ILE A 120 -9.46 15.50 11.94
CA ILE A 120 -8.81 14.43 11.18
C ILE A 120 -7.75 13.74 12.05
N ASN A 121 -7.92 12.43 12.22
CA ASN A 121 -7.00 11.56 12.92
C ASN A 121 -6.56 10.41 12.03
N LEU A 122 -5.24 10.23 11.84
CA LEU A 122 -4.68 9.24 10.91
C LEU A 122 -5.08 7.79 11.18
N THR A 123 -5.47 7.48 12.41
CA THR A 123 -5.82 6.11 12.81
C THR A 123 -7.33 5.87 12.93
N GLN A 124 -8.13 6.92 13.10
CA GLN A 124 -9.54 6.79 13.43
C GLN A 124 -10.50 7.41 12.40
N SER A 125 -10.02 8.32 11.54
CA SER A 125 -10.89 9.08 10.63
C SER A 125 -11.77 8.20 9.75
N LEU A 126 -11.31 7.03 9.34
CA LEU A 126 -12.13 6.11 8.54
C LEU A 126 -13.38 5.66 9.28
N LEU A 127 -13.25 5.25 10.54
CA LEU A 127 -14.38 4.83 11.38
C LEU A 127 -15.30 6.01 11.73
N VAL A 128 -14.71 7.16 12.06
CA VAL A 128 -15.45 8.40 12.34
C VAL A 128 -16.24 8.87 11.13
N GLY A 129 -15.64 8.80 9.93
CA GLY A 129 -16.32 9.14 8.68
C GLY A 129 -17.54 8.26 8.42
N PHE A 130 -17.41 6.94 8.59
CA PHE A 130 -18.56 6.02 8.50
C PHE A 130 -19.64 6.31 9.54
N ASP A 131 -19.25 6.54 10.78
CA ASP A 131 -20.21 6.82 11.86
C ASP A 131 -20.99 8.11 11.59
N ASN A 132 -20.33 9.16 11.13
CA ASN A 132 -20.96 10.42 10.75
C ASN A 132 -21.94 10.24 9.58
N TYR A 133 -21.56 9.51 8.53
CA TYR A 133 -22.45 9.22 7.41
C TYR A 133 -23.66 8.39 7.83
N PHE A 134 -23.44 7.34 8.64
CA PHE A 134 -24.53 6.51 9.12
C PHE A 134 -25.48 7.26 10.05
N LYS A 135 -24.99 8.17 10.87
CA LYS A 135 -25.83 9.08 11.66
C LYS A 135 -26.71 9.95 10.77
N TYR A 136 -26.13 10.50 9.71
CA TYR A 136 -26.83 11.34 8.76
C TYR A 136 -28.00 10.60 8.05
N VAL A 137 -27.75 9.36 7.61
CA VAL A 137 -28.79 8.54 6.96
C VAL A 137 -29.64 7.73 7.94
N HIS A 138 -29.60 8.03 9.24
CA HIS A 138 -30.33 7.32 10.32
C HIS A 138 -30.09 5.81 10.37
N ALA A 139 -28.89 5.36 10.01
CA ALA A 139 -28.46 3.97 9.96
C ALA A 139 -27.28 3.65 10.90
N SER A 140 -27.19 4.30 12.07
CA SER A 140 -26.06 4.18 13.01
C SER A 140 -25.80 2.74 13.47
N TRP A 141 -26.80 1.85 13.37
CA TRP A 141 -26.65 0.43 13.67
C TRP A 141 -25.65 -0.30 12.74
N LEU A 142 -25.34 0.28 11.58
CA LEU A 142 -24.33 -0.24 10.64
C LEU A 142 -22.89 0.02 11.10
N SER A 143 -22.63 1.01 11.97
CA SER A 143 -21.28 1.36 12.43
C SER A 143 -20.49 0.17 12.99
N PRO A 144 -21.04 -0.67 13.90
CA PRO A 144 -20.30 -1.84 14.36
C PRO A 144 -20.08 -2.89 13.27
N ILE A 145 -20.99 -3.03 12.32
CA ILE A 145 -20.85 -3.99 11.22
C ILE A 145 -19.68 -3.60 10.32
N ILE A 146 -19.60 -2.33 9.93
CA ILE A 146 -18.50 -1.85 9.09
C ILE A 146 -17.16 -1.90 9.84
N ALA A 147 -17.15 -1.63 11.14
CA ALA A 147 -15.95 -1.74 11.97
C ALA A 147 -15.41 -3.19 11.97
N VAL A 148 -16.28 -4.18 12.09
CA VAL A 148 -15.90 -5.60 12.00
C VAL A 148 -15.39 -5.95 10.58
N ALA A 149 -16.05 -5.47 9.52
CA ALA A 149 -15.63 -5.70 8.16
C ALA A 149 -14.23 -5.10 7.89
N LEU A 150 -13.98 -3.87 8.35
CA LEU A 150 -12.67 -3.22 8.26
C LEU A 150 -11.60 -3.99 9.05
N ALA A 151 -11.92 -4.48 10.26
CA ALA A 151 -11.00 -5.31 11.04
C ALA A 151 -10.59 -6.59 10.29
N PHE A 152 -11.54 -7.27 9.64
CA PHE A 152 -11.23 -8.41 8.78
C PHE A 152 -10.35 -8.03 7.59
N GLY A 153 -10.55 -6.85 6.98
CA GLY A 153 -9.70 -6.31 5.92
C GLY A 153 -8.27 -6.08 6.39
N VAL A 154 -8.10 -5.48 7.56
CA VAL A 154 -6.77 -5.26 8.16
C VAL A 154 -6.07 -6.58 8.45
N LEU A 155 -6.78 -7.57 9.02
CA LEU A 155 -6.21 -8.90 9.27
C LEU A 155 -5.78 -9.60 7.97
N ALA A 156 -6.58 -9.51 6.92
CA ALA A 156 -6.23 -10.04 5.60
C ALA A 156 -4.99 -9.34 5.01
N GLY A 157 -4.89 -8.02 5.20
CA GLY A 157 -3.72 -7.21 4.85
C GLY A 157 -2.47 -7.69 5.58
N VAL A 158 -2.53 -7.83 6.90
CA VAL A 158 -1.41 -8.34 7.73
C VAL A 158 -0.94 -9.70 7.23
N LEU A 159 -1.86 -10.63 6.98
CA LEU A 159 -1.50 -11.96 6.45
C LEU A 159 -0.79 -11.88 5.09
N THR A 160 -1.21 -10.96 4.23
CA THR A 160 -0.59 -10.75 2.91
C THR A 160 0.83 -10.19 3.05
N TRP A 161 1.00 -9.17 3.90
CA TRP A 161 2.28 -8.53 4.16
C TRP A 161 3.29 -9.41 4.94
N VAL A 162 2.81 -10.36 5.72
CA VAL A 162 3.66 -11.37 6.36
C VAL A 162 4.08 -12.44 5.35
N ALA A 163 3.14 -12.94 4.55
CA ALA A 163 3.39 -14.07 3.64
C ALA A 163 4.21 -13.66 2.40
N GLY A 164 4.00 -12.46 1.85
CA GLY A 164 4.67 -11.99 0.64
C GLY A 164 6.19 -11.88 0.81
N PRO A 165 6.68 -11.01 1.71
CA PRO A 165 8.12 -10.86 1.95
C PRO A 165 8.81 -12.16 2.37
N SER A 166 8.14 -13.00 3.19
CA SER A 166 8.71 -14.28 3.62
C SER A 166 8.99 -15.23 2.44
N LYS A 167 8.11 -15.27 1.45
CA LYS A 167 8.33 -16.03 0.20
C LYS A 167 9.48 -15.44 -0.64
N GLY A 168 9.57 -14.11 -0.70
CA GLY A 168 10.67 -13.42 -1.39
C GLY A 168 12.03 -13.76 -0.79
N ILE A 169 12.19 -13.60 0.51
CA ILE A 169 13.42 -13.96 1.25
C ILE A 169 13.76 -15.45 1.06
N PHE A 170 12.75 -16.32 1.11
CA PHE A 170 12.94 -17.74 0.88
C PHE A 170 13.46 -18.05 -0.53
N ALA A 171 12.94 -17.37 -1.56
CA ALA A 171 13.42 -17.53 -2.93
C ALA A 171 14.88 -17.10 -3.07
N VAL A 172 15.28 -15.98 -2.43
CA VAL A 172 16.68 -15.52 -2.38
C VAL A 172 17.56 -16.52 -1.65
N GLY A 173 17.07 -17.09 -0.55
CA GLY A 173 17.76 -18.16 0.18
C GLY A 173 18.00 -19.40 -0.68
N LYS A 174 16.96 -19.86 -1.41
CA LYS A 174 17.09 -21.00 -2.34
C LYS A 174 18.03 -20.75 -3.51
N ALA A 175 18.19 -19.49 -3.91
CA ALA A 175 19.17 -19.10 -4.93
C ALA A 175 20.63 -19.09 -4.41
N GLY A 176 20.84 -19.39 -3.12
CA GLY A 176 22.18 -19.48 -2.54
C GLY A 176 22.73 -18.17 -1.96
N TYR A 177 21.96 -17.09 -1.98
CA TYR A 177 22.41 -15.77 -1.48
C TYR A 177 22.25 -15.59 0.03
N LEU A 178 21.53 -16.50 0.72
CA LEU A 178 21.33 -16.45 2.17
C LEU A 178 21.73 -17.79 2.81
N PRO A 179 22.12 -17.77 4.10
CA PRO A 179 22.48 -18.98 4.84
C PRO A 179 21.39 -20.07 4.78
N PRO A 180 21.74 -21.36 4.87
CA PRO A 180 20.80 -22.49 4.84
C PRO A 180 19.67 -22.40 5.88
N PHE A 181 19.89 -21.66 6.96
CA PHE A 181 18.89 -21.37 7.99
C PHE A 181 17.59 -20.78 7.41
N PHE A 182 17.70 -19.89 6.41
CA PHE A 182 16.55 -19.25 5.75
C PHE A 182 15.84 -20.14 4.73
N GLN A 183 16.38 -21.32 4.46
CA GLN A 183 15.81 -22.28 3.52
C GLN A 183 14.91 -23.33 4.21
N LYS A 184 14.85 -23.32 5.55
CA LYS A 184 14.09 -24.32 6.31
C LYS A 184 12.59 -24.06 6.24
N THR A 185 11.85 -25.12 5.89
CA THR A 185 10.37 -25.14 5.87
C THR A 185 9.85 -26.15 6.87
N ASN A 186 8.58 -26.00 7.26
CA ASN A 186 7.86 -27.03 8.00
C ASN A 186 7.32 -28.11 7.03
N ALA A 187 6.63 -29.13 7.56
CA ALA A 187 6.01 -30.22 6.79
C ALA A 187 5.02 -29.74 5.73
N ASN A 188 4.44 -28.54 5.88
CA ASN A 188 3.50 -27.94 4.95
C ASN A 188 4.18 -26.96 3.95
N GLY A 189 5.52 -26.91 3.89
CA GLY A 189 6.27 -26.04 2.99
C GLY A 189 6.34 -24.56 3.42
N VAL A 190 5.91 -24.23 4.64
CA VAL A 190 5.93 -22.85 5.17
C VAL A 190 7.32 -22.50 5.70
N GLN A 191 7.81 -21.30 5.43
CA GLN A 191 9.15 -20.80 5.75
C GLN A 191 9.28 -20.46 7.26
N LYS A 192 9.41 -21.50 8.10
CA LYS A 192 9.34 -21.40 9.56
C LYS A 192 10.31 -20.36 10.14
N ASN A 193 11.59 -20.45 9.78
CA ASN A 193 12.61 -19.62 10.40
C ASN A 193 12.48 -18.13 9.98
N ILE A 194 12.10 -17.87 8.75
CA ILE A 194 11.86 -16.51 8.26
C ILE A 194 10.70 -15.88 9.04
N LEU A 195 9.59 -16.62 9.19
CA LEU A 195 8.43 -16.14 9.94
C LEU A 195 8.73 -15.91 11.43
N LEU A 196 9.58 -16.75 12.04
CA LEU A 196 10.00 -16.54 13.43
C LEU A 196 10.82 -15.26 13.60
N ILE A 197 11.78 -15.01 12.71
CA ILE A 197 12.57 -13.75 12.72
C ILE A 197 11.65 -12.55 12.48
N GLN A 198 10.75 -12.65 11.52
CA GLN A 198 9.78 -11.60 11.22
C GLN A 198 8.86 -11.33 12.41
N GLY A 199 8.35 -12.39 13.07
CA GLY A 199 7.55 -12.27 14.28
C GLY A 199 8.34 -11.62 15.43
N LEU A 200 9.60 -12.02 15.64
CA LEU A 200 10.48 -11.40 16.64
C LEU A 200 10.69 -9.91 16.36
N ALA A 201 11.00 -9.54 15.11
CA ALA A 201 11.21 -8.16 14.71
C ALA A 201 9.93 -7.32 14.95
N VAL A 202 8.76 -7.82 14.54
CA VAL A 202 7.47 -7.16 14.79
C VAL A 202 7.23 -7.00 16.29
N THR A 203 7.49 -8.02 17.10
CA THR A 203 7.34 -7.95 18.57
C THR A 203 8.23 -6.88 19.16
N LEU A 204 9.51 -6.83 18.78
CA LEU A 204 10.45 -5.81 19.26
C LEU A 204 10.02 -4.40 18.86
N LEU A 205 9.60 -4.21 17.61
CA LEU A 205 9.06 -2.92 17.14
C LEU A 205 7.77 -2.56 17.90
N SER A 206 6.90 -3.52 18.18
CA SER A 206 5.67 -3.27 18.93
C SER A 206 5.93 -2.87 20.39
N LEU A 207 7.06 -3.27 20.98
CA LEU A 207 7.44 -2.82 22.32
C LEU A 207 7.75 -1.31 22.36
N LEU A 208 8.15 -0.72 21.23
CA LEU A 208 8.34 0.73 21.14
C LEU A 208 7.04 1.50 21.39
N PHE A 209 5.90 0.90 21.10
CA PHE A 209 4.59 1.49 21.39
C PHE A 209 4.39 1.82 22.88
N VAL A 210 4.99 1.01 23.78
CA VAL A 210 4.87 1.22 25.23
C VAL A 210 5.62 2.49 25.68
N VAL A 211 6.63 2.92 24.94
CA VAL A 211 7.48 4.09 25.25
C VAL A 211 7.01 5.35 24.51
N MET A 212 6.11 5.22 23.54
CA MET A 212 5.65 6.35 22.73
C MET A 212 4.53 7.14 23.42
N PRO A 213 4.50 8.47 23.23
CA PRO A 213 3.49 9.33 23.84
C PRO A 213 2.06 9.06 23.37
N SER A 214 1.90 8.58 22.13
CA SER A 214 0.58 8.30 21.55
C SER A 214 0.65 7.24 20.44
N VAL A 215 -0.49 6.59 20.17
CA VAL A 215 -0.68 5.67 19.03
C VAL A 215 -0.37 6.36 17.70
N GLN A 216 -0.77 7.61 17.57
CA GLN A 216 -0.56 8.38 16.35
C GLN A 216 0.93 8.64 16.08
N SER A 217 1.70 9.02 17.09
CA SER A 217 3.16 9.24 16.97
C SER A 217 3.86 7.93 16.59
N PHE A 218 3.49 6.82 17.21
CA PHE A 218 4.02 5.50 16.87
C PHE A 218 3.71 5.13 15.41
N TYR A 219 2.46 5.30 14.97
CA TYR A 219 2.06 5.06 13.59
C TYR A 219 2.86 5.90 12.59
N GLN A 220 3.06 7.18 12.88
CA GLN A 220 3.83 8.10 12.02
C GLN A 220 5.29 7.66 11.88
N ILE A 221 5.97 7.31 12.98
CA ILE A 221 7.36 6.86 12.96
C ILE A 221 7.49 5.55 12.15
N LEU A 222 6.61 4.57 12.38
CA LEU A 222 6.64 3.32 11.62
C LEU A 222 6.32 3.54 10.14
N SER A 223 5.37 4.42 9.82
CA SER A 223 5.04 4.77 8.44
C SER A 223 6.23 5.40 7.74
N GLN A 224 6.91 6.36 8.39
CA GLN A 224 8.10 7.02 7.84
C GLN A 224 9.25 6.03 7.61
N LEU A 225 9.51 5.14 8.57
CA LEU A 225 10.50 4.07 8.41
C LEU A 225 10.16 3.18 7.22
N THR A 226 8.89 2.81 7.07
CA THR A 226 8.40 1.98 5.97
C THR A 226 8.60 2.69 4.62
N VAL A 227 8.24 3.98 4.52
CA VAL A 227 8.48 4.81 3.32
C VAL A 227 9.95 4.78 2.91
N LEU A 228 10.87 5.05 3.85
CA LEU A 228 12.31 5.07 3.58
C LEU A 228 12.81 3.73 3.03
N LEU A 229 12.43 2.62 3.65
CA LEU A 229 12.82 1.29 3.20
C LEU A 229 12.26 0.96 1.81
N TYR A 230 11.00 1.34 1.53
CA TYR A 230 10.40 1.17 0.22
C TYR A 230 11.08 2.01 -0.86
N LEU A 231 11.42 3.26 -0.56
CA LEU A 231 12.09 4.14 -1.51
C LEU A 231 13.49 3.63 -1.87
N ILE A 232 14.24 3.08 -0.92
CA ILE A 232 15.52 2.39 -1.21
C ILE A 232 15.29 1.22 -2.18
N MET A 233 14.28 0.40 -1.92
CA MET A 233 13.94 -0.72 -2.80
C MET A 233 13.57 -0.24 -4.21
N TYR A 234 12.78 0.81 -4.34
CA TYR A 234 12.39 1.37 -5.64
C TYR A 234 13.58 1.98 -6.40
N LEU A 235 14.49 2.67 -5.70
CA LEU A 235 15.73 3.16 -6.31
C LEU A 235 16.56 2.02 -6.90
N LEU A 236 16.70 0.92 -6.16
CA LEU A 236 17.38 -0.30 -6.64
C LEU A 236 16.62 -0.95 -7.78
N MET A 237 15.29 -1.01 -7.73
CA MET A 237 14.45 -1.60 -8.77
C MET A 237 14.56 -0.84 -10.09
N PHE A 238 14.44 0.49 -10.07
CA PHE A 238 14.57 1.32 -11.27
C PHE A 238 15.97 1.28 -11.85
N SER A 239 17.01 1.38 -11.00
CA SER A 239 18.41 1.23 -11.43
C SER A 239 18.68 -0.15 -12.04
N GLY A 240 18.18 -1.21 -11.37
CA GLY A 240 18.30 -2.58 -11.85
C GLY A 240 17.59 -2.81 -13.18
N ALA A 241 16.40 -2.23 -13.38
CA ALA A 241 15.68 -2.32 -14.65
C ALA A 241 16.47 -1.68 -15.81
N ILE A 242 17.05 -0.50 -15.58
CA ILE A 242 17.90 0.19 -16.55
C ILE A 242 19.17 -0.65 -16.83
N TYR A 243 19.87 -1.09 -15.79
CA TYR A 243 21.08 -1.91 -15.90
C TYR A 243 20.84 -3.20 -16.70
N LEU A 244 19.80 -3.95 -16.37
CA LEU A 244 19.45 -5.20 -17.06
C LEU A 244 19.07 -4.98 -18.52
N ARG A 245 18.52 -3.81 -18.87
CA ARG A 245 18.19 -3.48 -20.26
C ARG A 245 19.43 -3.43 -21.16
N TYR A 246 20.54 -2.95 -20.62
CA TYR A 246 21.79 -2.80 -21.36
C TYR A 246 22.68 -4.04 -21.28
N ASN A 247 22.77 -4.68 -20.13
CA ASN A 247 23.71 -5.78 -19.93
C ASN A 247 23.14 -7.15 -20.34
N MET A 248 21.82 -7.33 -20.24
CA MET A 248 21.17 -8.59 -20.61
C MET A 248 20.34 -8.46 -21.90
N LYS A 249 20.97 -7.96 -22.98
CA LYS A 249 20.29 -7.69 -24.27
C LYS A 249 19.60 -8.90 -24.88
N LYS A 250 20.17 -10.10 -24.70
CA LYS A 250 19.68 -11.38 -25.25
C LYS A 250 18.65 -12.09 -24.37
N ALA A 251 18.40 -11.59 -23.13
CA ALA A 251 17.43 -12.22 -22.25
C ALA A 251 16.02 -12.10 -22.83
N PRO A 252 15.21 -13.17 -22.80
CA PRO A 252 13.84 -13.11 -23.24
C PRO A 252 13.04 -12.13 -22.36
N ARG A 253 12.30 -11.24 -23.02
CA ARG A 253 11.45 -10.24 -22.37
C ARG A 253 10.01 -10.43 -22.82
N PRO A 254 9.23 -11.25 -22.14
CA PRO A 254 7.82 -11.48 -22.49
C PRO A 254 6.99 -10.19 -22.48
N PHE A 255 7.32 -9.26 -21.59
CA PHE A 255 6.81 -7.89 -21.58
C PHE A 255 7.93 -6.89 -21.73
N ARG A 256 7.77 -5.92 -22.62
CA ARG A 256 8.76 -4.88 -22.88
C ARG A 256 8.09 -3.51 -22.95
N ILE A 257 8.56 -2.59 -22.11
CA ILE A 257 8.18 -1.18 -22.21
C ILE A 257 8.83 -0.58 -23.47
N GLY A 258 8.01 -0.08 -24.39
CA GLY A 258 8.44 0.45 -25.66
C GLY A 258 8.80 -0.65 -26.69
N SER A 259 8.15 -0.62 -27.83
CA SER A 259 8.37 -1.58 -28.92
C SER A 259 9.68 -1.32 -29.68
N LYS A 260 10.05 -0.05 -29.87
CA LYS A 260 11.26 0.38 -30.57
C LYS A 260 12.13 1.25 -29.65
N GLY A 261 13.42 0.91 -29.52
CA GLY A 261 14.38 1.70 -28.75
C GLY A 261 14.27 1.58 -27.22
N ASN A 262 14.95 2.47 -26.52
CA ASN A 262 15.03 2.51 -25.05
C ASN A 262 14.46 3.83 -24.46
N GLY A 263 13.99 4.76 -25.30
CA GLY A 263 13.54 6.08 -24.84
C GLY A 263 12.40 6.03 -23.83
N LEU A 264 11.36 5.22 -24.11
CA LEU A 264 10.23 5.07 -23.17
C LEU A 264 10.64 4.39 -21.86
N MET A 265 11.59 3.45 -21.92
CA MET A 265 12.15 2.84 -20.72
C MET A 265 12.91 3.88 -19.87
N TRP A 266 13.71 4.75 -20.52
CA TRP A 266 14.39 5.85 -19.82
C TRP A 266 13.43 6.87 -19.25
N LEU A 267 12.37 7.21 -19.99
CA LEU A 267 11.36 8.13 -19.48
C LEU A 267 10.67 7.57 -18.22
N ILE A 268 10.13 6.35 -18.29
CA ILE A 268 9.41 5.76 -17.17
C ILE A 268 10.35 5.39 -16.03
N GLY A 269 11.46 4.71 -16.32
CA GLY A 269 12.43 4.31 -15.29
C GLY A 269 13.16 5.51 -14.69
N GLY A 270 13.48 6.52 -15.48
CA GLY A 270 14.09 7.76 -15.02
C GLY A 270 13.16 8.60 -14.16
N LEU A 271 11.90 8.80 -14.58
CA LEU A 271 10.89 9.49 -13.75
C LEU A 271 10.63 8.75 -12.44
N GLY A 272 10.52 7.40 -12.49
CA GLY A 272 10.36 6.60 -11.30
C GLY A 272 11.57 6.72 -10.36
N PHE A 273 12.79 6.68 -10.89
CA PHE A 273 14.01 6.85 -10.11
C PHE A 273 14.09 8.26 -9.48
N CYS A 274 13.92 9.31 -10.28
CA CYS A 274 13.97 10.70 -9.80
C CYS A 274 12.87 10.99 -8.77
N GLY A 275 11.64 10.52 -9.01
CA GLY A 275 10.54 10.67 -8.05
C GLY A 275 10.83 9.95 -6.74
N SER A 276 11.33 8.72 -6.80
CA SER A 276 11.72 7.96 -5.60
C SER A 276 12.89 8.61 -4.85
N LEU A 277 13.87 9.17 -5.57
CA LEU A 277 15.00 9.88 -4.98
C LEU A 277 14.54 11.17 -4.30
N LEU A 278 13.70 11.95 -4.96
CA LEU A 278 13.12 13.17 -4.38
C LEU A 278 12.35 12.85 -3.09
N ALA A 279 11.43 11.88 -3.15
CA ALA A 279 10.68 11.45 -1.97
C ALA A 279 11.59 10.92 -0.86
N PHE A 280 12.67 10.19 -1.20
CA PHE A 280 13.65 9.70 -0.24
C PHE A 280 14.36 10.84 0.48
N VAL A 281 14.82 11.85 -0.26
CA VAL A 281 15.47 13.03 0.32
C VAL A 281 14.51 13.81 1.22
N LEU A 282 13.29 14.05 0.75
CA LEU A 282 12.26 14.76 1.52
C LEU A 282 11.87 14.00 2.80
N SER A 283 11.92 12.68 2.79
CA SER A 283 11.59 11.83 3.96
C SER A 283 12.57 11.96 5.13
N PHE A 284 13.72 12.59 4.96
CA PHE A 284 14.65 12.91 6.05
C PHE A 284 14.37 14.26 6.72
N ILE A 285 13.47 15.05 6.16
CA ILE A 285 13.08 16.33 6.73
C ILE A 285 12.08 16.05 7.86
N PRO A 286 12.40 16.43 9.11
CA PRO A 286 11.49 16.17 10.22
C PRO A 286 10.20 16.97 10.05
N PHE A 287 9.06 16.33 10.26
CA PHE A 287 7.79 17.03 10.41
C PHE A 287 7.85 17.93 11.62
N SER A 288 7.62 19.22 11.44
CA SER A 288 7.36 20.15 12.54
C SER A 288 5.92 19.89 13.01
N TYR A 289 5.78 19.27 14.17
CA TYR A 289 4.47 19.13 14.85
C TYR A 289 4.21 20.40 15.65
N THR A 290 3.72 21.44 15.00
CA THR A 290 3.10 22.59 15.69
C THR A 290 1.60 22.51 15.63
#